data_bb4655c1ad4cacb57fda0a14de7fb06f
#
_entry.id   bb4655c1ad4cacb57fda0a14de7fb06f
#
_cell.length_a   1.000
_cell.length_b   1.000
_cell.length_c   1.000
_cell.angle_alpha   90.00
_cell.angle_beta   90.00
_cell.angle_gamma   90.00
#
_symmetry.space_group_name_H-M   'P 1'
#
loop_
_entity.id
_entity.type
_entity.pdbx_description
1 polymer ?
#
loop_
_entity_poly.entity_id
_entity_poly.type
_entity_poly.pdbx_seq_one_letter_code
_entity_poly.pdbx_strand_id
1 'polypeptide(L)'
;MASPSLTRRERLRRDTLAEIRVRALAQIADGGPSAVSLNAIAKAMGMSGPAIYRYFASRDELLSALVAEGYAELVTTLETAEAAARRRRPAGRLDAVADAYRAWALAHPHRYAMLFGVRPSGVADTEAAIDTVHAGMRVLLRVLGELVTDPPPPPPAGRLGAQLARWATRHGDGDVPPAVLLLGVQAWTRIHGIVSLELAGAFADMGVDAEPLLRAELAQVAATGR
;
A
#
# COMPACT_ATOMS: atom_id res chain seq x y z
N MET A 1 9.85 -1.20 -30.62
CA MET A 1 8.78 -2.19 -30.89
C MET A 1 7.45 -1.55 -30.51
N ALA A 2 6.51 -1.39 -31.46
CA ALA A 2 5.19 -0.86 -31.19
C ALA A 2 4.38 -1.85 -30.37
N SER A 3 3.83 -1.42 -29.24
CA SER A 3 2.90 -2.25 -28.46
C SER A 3 1.71 -2.65 -29.33
N PRO A 4 1.27 -3.92 -29.31
CA PRO A 4 0.12 -4.36 -30.11
C PRO A 4 -1.12 -3.54 -29.72
N SER A 5 -1.77 -2.96 -30.71
CA SER A 5 -3.02 -2.20 -30.49
C SER A 5 -4.11 -3.17 -30.03
N LEU A 6 -4.73 -2.88 -28.89
CA LEU A 6 -5.86 -3.65 -28.36
C LEU A 6 -6.98 -3.74 -29.39
N THR A 7 -7.59 -4.91 -29.54
CA THR A 7 -8.78 -5.08 -30.36
C THR A 7 -9.95 -4.24 -29.81
N ARG A 8 -10.96 -3.95 -30.62
CA ARG A 8 -12.17 -3.24 -30.17
C ARG A 8 -12.85 -3.95 -28.97
N ARG A 9 -12.87 -5.29 -29.00
CA ARG A 9 -13.47 -6.11 -27.93
C ARG A 9 -12.69 -5.98 -26.62
N GLU A 10 -11.36 -6.00 -26.67
CA GLU A 10 -10.50 -5.84 -25.51
C GLU A 10 -10.62 -4.45 -24.88
N ARG A 11 -10.69 -3.40 -25.72
CA ARG A 11 -10.93 -2.04 -25.24
C ARG A 11 -12.26 -1.94 -24.51
N LEU A 12 -13.35 -2.43 -25.12
CA LEU A 12 -14.68 -2.39 -24.48
C LEU A 12 -14.69 -3.17 -23.16
N ARG A 13 -14.05 -4.35 -23.12
CA ARG A 13 -13.94 -5.14 -21.88
C ARG A 13 -13.19 -4.39 -20.80
N ARG A 14 -12.07 -3.76 -21.14
CA ARG A 14 -11.26 -2.95 -20.22
C ARG A 14 -12.07 -1.76 -19.68
N ASP A 15 -12.75 -1.05 -20.55
CA ASP A 15 -13.53 0.13 -20.18
C ASP A 15 -14.72 -0.25 -19.26
N THR A 16 -15.37 -1.38 -19.56
CA THR A 16 -16.43 -1.93 -18.66
C THR A 16 -15.86 -2.33 -17.28
N LEU A 17 -14.71 -3.00 -17.23
CA LEU A 17 -14.06 -3.33 -15.97
C LEU A 17 -13.71 -2.08 -15.15
N ALA A 18 -13.18 -1.03 -15.81
CA ALA A 18 -12.88 0.24 -15.16
C ALA A 18 -14.16 0.89 -14.57
N GLU A 19 -15.26 0.89 -15.31
CA GLU A 19 -16.53 1.45 -14.83
C GLU A 19 -17.10 0.65 -13.64
N ILE A 20 -17.04 -0.70 -13.67
CA ILE A 20 -17.46 -1.54 -12.54
C ILE A 20 -16.69 -1.15 -11.27
N ARG A 21 -15.37 -0.98 -11.37
CA ARG A 21 -14.49 -0.61 -10.26
C ARG A 21 -14.80 0.77 -9.69
N VAL A 22 -14.99 1.76 -10.56
CA VAL A 22 -15.39 3.12 -10.14
C VAL A 22 -16.68 3.09 -9.33
N ARG A 23 -17.70 2.35 -9.79
CA ARG A 23 -18.97 2.23 -9.09
C ARG A 23 -18.85 1.47 -7.78
N ALA A 24 -18.03 0.43 -7.74
CA ALA A 24 -17.74 -0.30 -6.50
C ALA A 24 -17.04 0.58 -5.47
N LEU A 25 -16.05 1.39 -5.89
CA LEU A 25 -15.39 2.33 -5.00
C LEU A 25 -16.34 3.42 -4.48
N ALA A 26 -17.30 3.88 -5.29
CA ALA A 26 -18.34 4.78 -4.82
C ALA A 26 -19.22 4.12 -3.73
N GLN A 27 -19.64 2.86 -3.92
CA GLN A 27 -20.40 2.13 -2.88
C GLN A 27 -19.58 1.91 -1.61
N ILE A 28 -18.26 1.69 -1.74
CA ILE A 28 -17.35 1.57 -0.58
C ILE A 28 -17.26 2.93 0.16
N ALA A 29 -17.21 4.03 -0.56
CA ALA A 29 -17.20 5.36 0.03
C ALA A 29 -18.48 5.66 0.82
N ASP A 30 -19.64 5.24 0.32
CA ASP A 30 -20.94 5.51 0.93
C ASP A 30 -21.24 4.59 2.15
N GLY A 31 -20.82 3.33 2.12
CA GLY A 31 -21.24 2.35 3.14
C GLY A 31 -20.19 1.29 3.49
N GLY A 32 -18.94 1.52 3.14
CA GLY A 32 -17.84 0.58 3.36
C GLY A 32 -17.88 -0.64 2.43
N PRO A 33 -16.90 -1.56 2.57
CA PRO A 33 -16.81 -2.74 1.72
C PRO A 33 -18.06 -3.63 1.74
N SER A 34 -18.82 -3.65 2.85
CA SER A 34 -20.07 -4.43 2.98
C SER A 34 -21.20 -3.93 2.09
N ALA A 35 -21.19 -2.67 1.68
CA ALA A 35 -22.21 -2.07 0.82
C ALA A 35 -22.07 -2.47 -0.66
N VAL A 36 -20.95 -3.08 -1.07
CA VAL A 36 -20.72 -3.45 -2.47
C VAL A 36 -21.73 -4.50 -2.95
N SER A 37 -22.44 -4.18 -4.01
CA SER A 37 -23.44 -5.04 -4.64
C SER A 37 -23.26 -5.09 -6.16
N LEU A 38 -22.85 -6.27 -6.68
CA LEU A 38 -22.73 -6.49 -8.13
C LEU A 38 -24.04 -6.20 -8.87
N ASN A 39 -25.18 -6.62 -8.30
CA ASN A 39 -26.48 -6.38 -8.94
C ASN A 39 -26.85 -4.89 -9.01
N ALA A 40 -26.52 -4.11 -7.97
CA ALA A 40 -26.73 -2.67 -7.99
C ALA A 40 -25.80 -1.98 -9.01
N ILE A 41 -24.55 -2.43 -9.11
CA ILE A 41 -23.59 -1.94 -10.13
C ILE A 41 -24.14 -2.26 -11.55
N ALA A 42 -24.53 -3.51 -11.80
CA ALA A 42 -25.11 -3.91 -13.09
C ALA A 42 -26.28 -3.03 -13.48
N LYS A 43 -27.25 -2.84 -12.56
CA LYS A 43 -28.41 -1.97 -12.79
C LYS A 43 -28.01 -0.54 -13.12
N ALA A 44 -27.03 0.03 -12.40
CA ALA A 44 -26.54 1.40 -12.64
C ALA A 44 -25.78 1.57 -13.99
N MET A 45 -25.24 0.47 -14.54
CA MET A 45 -24.59 0.42 -15.84
C MET A 45 -25.53 0.02 -17.00
N GLY A 46 -26.82 -0.20 -16.73
CA GLY A 46 -27.77 -0.71 -17.73
C GLY A 46 -27.46 -2.13 -18.20
N MET A 47 -26.72 -2.91 -17.41
CA MET A 47 -26.37 -4.30 -17.70
C MET A 47 -27.41 -5.25 -17.11
N SER A 48 -27.60 -6.40 -17.76
CA SER A 48 -28.37 -7.49 -17.15
C SER A 48 -27.60 -8.11 -15.95
N GLY A 49 -28.33 -8.57 -14.92
CA GLY A 49 -27.71 -9.21 -13.77
C GLY A 49 -26.68 -10.29 -14.14
N PRO A 50 -27.01 -11.25 -15.03
CA PRO A 50 -26.04 -12.26 -15.46
C PRO A 50 -24.82 -11.72 -16.20
N ALA A 51 -24.90 -10.53 -16.80
CA ALA A 51 -23.80 -9.96 -17.58
C ALA A 51 -22.62 -9.52 -16.69
N ILE A 52 -22.87 -9.03 -15.48
CA ILE A 52 -21.80 -8.58 -14.58
C ILE A 52 -20.98 -9.76 -14.05
N TYR A 53 -21.62 -10.91 -13.84
CA TYR A 53 -20.95 -12.13 -13.37
C TYR A 53 -19.96 -12.73 -14.39
N ARG A 54 -19.96 -12.24 -15.63
CA ARG A 54 -18.92 -12.55 -16.64
C ARG A 54 -17.62 -11.76 -16.43
N TYR A 55 -17.66 -10.72 -15.59
CA TYR A 55 -16.52 -9.87 -15.24
C TYR A 55 -15.97 -10.22 -13.86
N PHE A 56 -16.86 -10.46 -12.89
CA PHE A 56 -16.50 -10.87 -11.54
C PHE A 56 -17.50 -11.93 -11.08
N ALA A 57 -17.00 -13.14 -10.78
CA ALA A 57 -17.86 -14.26 -10.39
C ALA A 57 -18.52 -14.05 -9.02
N SER A 58 -17.95 -13.19 -8.18
CA SER A 58 -18.49 -12.85 -6.88
C SER A 58 -18.14 -11.42 -6.46
N ARG A 59 -18.84 -10.93 -5.42
CA ARG A 59 -18.49 -9.68 -4.74
C ARG A 59 -17.07 -9.74 -4.17
N ASP A 60 -16.69 -10.86 -3.58
CA ASP A 60 -15.39 -11.02 -2.94
C ASP A 60 -14.25 -11.01 -3.97
N GLU A 61 -14.46 -11.54 -5.19
CA GLU A 61 -13.53 -11.41 -6.29
C GLU A 61 -13.34 -9.95 -6.71
N LEU A 62 -14.43 -9.17 -6.81
CA LEU A 62 -14.33 -7.74 -7.08
C LEU A 62 -13.58 -7.00 -5.97
N LEU A 63 -13.87 -7.29 -4.71
CA LEU A 63 -13.16 -6.67 -3.57
C LEU A 63 -11.68 -7.05 -3.57
N SER A 64 -11.33 -8.31 -3.82
CA SER A 64 -9.93 -8.75 -3.93
C SER A 64 -9.18 -8.04 -5.07
N ALA A 65 -9.84 -7.84 -6.21
CA ALA A 65 -9.26 -7.09 -7.31
C ALA A 65 -9.03 -5.61 -6.96
N LEU A 66 -9.96 -4.97 -6.26
CA LEU A 66 -9.83 -3.60 -5.78
C LEU A 66 -8.70 -3.45 -4.74
N VAL A 67 -8.53 -4.42 -3.86
CA VAL A 67 -7.41 -4.47 -2.90
C VAL A 67 -6.08 -4.56 -3.64
N ALA A 68 -5.95 -5.47 -4.61
CA ALA A 68 -4.73 -5.62 -5.39
C ALA A 68 -4.37 -4.34 -6.17
N GLU A 69 -5.36 -3.69 -6.76
CA GLU A 69 -5.17 -2.41 -7.46
C GLU A 69 -4.77 -1.27 -6.52
N GLY A 70 -5.39 -1.20 -5.34
CA GLY A 70 -5.06 -0.19 -4.35
C GLY A 70 -3.62 -0.31 -3.86
N TYR A 71 -3.14 -1.55 -3.62
CA TYR A 71 -1.72 -1.78 -3.30
C TYR A 71 -0.79 -1.41 -4.45
N ALA A 72 -1.13 -1.77 -5.70
CA ALA A 72 -0.31 -1.44 -6.86
C ALA A 72 -0.20 0.09 -7.07
N GLU A 73 -1.30 0.82 -6.89
CA GLU A 73 -1.32 2.27 -6.96
C GLU A 73 -0.47 2.91 -5.86
N LEU A 74 -0.60 2.43 -4.62
CA LEU A 74 0.21 2.91 -3.49
C LEU A 74 1.71 2.67 -3.76
N VAL A 75 2.11 1.47 -4.16
CA VAL A 75 3.51 1.15 -4.47
C VAL A 75 4.06 2.04 -5.58
N THR A 76 3.30 2.22 -6.67
CA THR A 76 3.68 3.14 -7.77
C THR A 76 3.88 4.56 -7.27
N THR A 77 3.03 5.02 -6.34
CA THR A 77 3.14 6.35 -5.71
C THR A 77 4.45 6.47 -4.91
N LEU A 78 4.77 5.45 -4.10
CA LEU A 78 6.00 5.43 -3.30
C LEU A 78 7.26 5.38 -4.18
N GLU A 79 7.28 4.53 -5.21
CA GLU A 79 8.39 4.41 -6.16
C GLU A 79 8.62 5.71 -6.92
N THR A 80 7.54 6.37 -7.34
CA THR A 80 7.60 7.66 -8.04
C THR A 80 8.20 8.75 -7.14
N ALA A 81 7.76 8.81 -5.87
CA ALA A 81 8.25 9.78 -4.91
C ALA A 81 9.74 9.54 -4.58
N GLU A 82 10.15 8.29 -4.39
CA GLU A 82 11.54 7.90 -4.17
C GLU A 82 12.42 8.31 -5.35
N ALA A 83 12.01 7.97 -6.57
CA ALA A 83 12.73 8.31 -7.79
C ALA A 83 12.87 9.83 -8.00
N ALA A 84 11.83 10.60 -7.72
CA ALA A 84 11.87 12.07 -7.79
C ALA A 84 12.82 12.67 -6.74
N ALA A 85 12.93 12.02 -5.59
CA ALA A 85 13.80 12.47 -4.49
C ALA A 85 15.24 11.92 -4.56
N ARG A 86 15.61 11.12 -5.56
CA ARG A 86 16.91 10.40 -5.64
C ARG A 86 18.16 11.25 -5.45
N ARG A 87 18.08 12.56 -5.69
CA ARG A 87 19.20 13.51 -5.49
C ARG A 87 19.30 14.03 -4.06
N ARG A 88 18.31 13.75 -3.21
CA ARG A 88 18.31 14.11 -1.80
C ARG A 88 19.19 13.13 -1.01
N ARG A 89 19.63 13.55 0.18
CA ARG A 89 20.23 12.63 1.16
C ARG A 89 19.23 11.53 1.54
N PRO A 90 19.67 10.33 1.95
CA PRO A 90 18.77 9.19 2.26
C PRO A 90 17.64 9.55 3.22
N ALA A 91 17.90 10.32 4.29
CA ALA A 91 16.83 10.78 5.20
C ALA A 91 15.76 11.62 4.46
N GLY A 92 16.16 12.53 3.57
CA GLY A 92 15.19 13.31 2.78
C GLY A 92 14.45 12.51 1.70
N ARG A 93 14.97 11.34 1.30
CA ARG A 93 14.25 10.38 0.45
C ARG A 93 13.23 9.59 1.28
N LEU A 94 13.59 9.21 2.52
CA LEU A 94 12.65 8.58 3.44
C LEU A 94 11.46 9.51 3.73
N ASP A 95 11.73 10.79 3.98
CA ASP A 95 10.68 11.80 4.16
C ASP A 95 9.76 11.88 2.93
N ALA A 96 10.32 11.92 1.72
CA ALA A 96 9.54 11.99 0.48
C ALA A 96 8.63 10.76 0.29
N VAL A 97 9.10 9.56 0.63
CA VAL A 97 8.29 8.33 0.58
C VAL A 97 7.16 8.39 1.61
N ALA A 98 7.44 8.84 2.83
CA ALA A 98 6.44 8.96 3.88
C ALA A 98 5.38 10.03 3.57
N ASP A 99 5.80 11.18 3.03
CA ASP A 99 4.90 12.23 2.56
C ASP A 99 3.96 11.72 1.47
N ALA A 100 4.49 10.94 0.52
CA ALA A 100 3.71 10.34 -0.56
C ALA A 100 2.71 9.31 -0.03
N TYR A 101 3.10 8.48 0.93
CA TYR A 101 2.21 7.54 1.61
C TYR A 101 1.06 8.28 2.30
N ARG A 102 1.37 9.30 3.11
CA ARG A 102 0.38 10.11 3.82
C ARG A 102 -0.55 10.83 2.85
N ALA A 103 -0.01 11.50 1.83
CA ALA A 103 -0.80 12.21 0.83
C ALA A 103 -1.78 11.28 0.09
N TRP A 104 -1.31 10.09 -0.30
CA TRP A 104 -2.17 9.08 -0.93
C TRP A 104 -3.28 8.62 0.01
N ALA A 105 -2.97 8.34 1.26
CA ALA A 105 -3.92 7.88 2.26
C ALA A 105 -5.02 8.94 2.54
N LEU A 106 -4.63 10.19 2.68
CA LEU A 106 -5.56 11.31 2.89
C LEU A 106 -6.42 11.61 1.66
N ALA A 107 -5.88 11.44 0.45
CA ALA A 107 -6.64 11.57 -0.79
C ALA A 107 -7.62 10.41 -1.03
N HIS A 108 -7.33 9.23 -0.47
CA HIS A 108 -8.09 8.00 -0.70
C HIS A 108 -8.46 7.25 0.59
N PRO A 109 -9.14 7.90 1.58
CA PRO A 109 -9.37 7.31 2.91
C PRO A 109 -10.13 5.99 2.87
N HIS A 110 -11.10 5.85 1.97
CA HIS A 110 -11.87 4.60 1.82
C HIS A 110 -11.05 3.46 1.21
N ARG A 111 -10.14 3.76 0.27
CA ARG A 111 -9.18 2.78 -0.25
C ARG A 111 -8.19 2.38 0.84
N TYR A 112 -7.65 3.35 1.58
CA TYR A 112 -6.79 3.08 2.73
C TYR A 112 -7.45 2.14 3.74
N ALA A 113 -8.69 2.44 4.13
CA ALA A 113 -9.46 1.59 5.03
C ALA A 113 -9.70 0.18 4.46
N MET A 114 -9.89 0.04 3.15
CA MET A 114 -10.03 -1.26 2.48
C MET A 114 -8.72 -2.07 2.50
N LEU A 115 -7.56 -1.42 2.36
CA LEU A 115 -6.26 -2.09 2.37
C LEU A 115 -5.82 -2.51 3.77
N PHE A 116 -6.02 -1.64 4.76
CA PHE A 116 -5.43 -1.76 6.10
C PHE A 116 -6.46 -1.94 7.23
N GLY A 117 -7.73 -1.76 6.94
CA GLY A 117 -8.82 -1.97 7.90
C GLY A 117 -9.20 -3.44 8.09
N VAL A 118 -10.25 -3.65 8.88
CA VAL A 118 -10.82 -4.98 9.08
C VAL A 118 -11.47 -5.48 7.78
N ARG A 119 -10.94 -6.55 7.24
CA ARG A 119 -11.45 -7.13 6.00
C ARG A 119 -12.69 -7.98 6.24
N PRO A 120 -13.67 -7.94 5.33
CA PRO A 120 -14.76 -8.91 5.36
C PRO A 120 -14.25 -10.35 5.26
N SER A 121 -14.91 -11.30 5.92
CA SER A 121 -14.60 -12.72 5.77
C SER A 121 -14.76 -13.14 4.30
N GLY A 122 -13.81 -13.88 3.77
CA GLY A 122 -13.79 -14.33 2.36
C GLY A 122 -12.94 -13.50 1.41
N VAL A 123 -12.52 -12.29 1.80
CA VAL A 123 -11.57 -11.48 1.03
C VAL A 123 -10.15 -11.83 1.47
N ALA A 124 -9.48 -12.70 0.71
CA ALA A 124 -8.10 -13.07 0.95
C ALA A 124 -7.14 -12.23 0.10
N ASP A 125 -5.94 -11.99 0.62
CA ASP A 125 -4.85 -11.52 -0.23
C ASP A 125 -4.50 -12.61 -1.22
N THR A 126 -4.50 -12.26 -2.50
CA THR A 126 -3.88 -13.11 -3.51
C THR A 126 -2.36 -13.08 -3.33
N GLU A 127 -1.67 -14.13 -3.77
CA GLU A 127 -0.20 -14.16 -3.77
C GLU A 127 0.39 -12.91 -4.45
N ALA A 128 -0.19 -12.49 -5.57
CA ALA A 128 0.19 -11.26 -6.26
C ALA A 128 -0.03 -9.98 -5.42
N ALA A 129 -1.07 -9.92 -4.58
CA ALA A 129 -1.29 -8.79 -3.68
C ALA A 129 -0.25 -8.76 -2.55
N ILE A 130 0.12 -9.94 -2.02
CA ILE A 130 1.18 -10.09 -1.02
C ILE A 130 2.51 -9.61 -1.60
N ASP A 131 2.87 -10.03 -2.82
CA ASP A 131 4.09 -9.60 -3.50
C ASP A 131 4.11 -8.08 -3.73
N THR A 132 2.95 -7.50 -4.04
CA THR A 132 2.82 -6.05 -4.21
C THR A 132 3.05 -5.29 -2.89
N VAL A 133 2.51 -5.78 -1.77
CA VAL A 133 2.78 -5.20 -0.43
C VAL A 133 4.28 -5.23 -0.12
N HIS A 134 4.95 -6.33 -0.46
CA HIS A 134 6.39 -6.47 -0.28
C HIS A 134 7.19 -5.52 -1.18
N ALA A 135 6.69 -5.21 -2.39
CA ALA A 135 7.30 -4.19 -3.24
C ALA A 135 7.33 -2.82 -2.55
N GLY A 136 6.26 -2.43 -1.84
CA GLY A 136 6.22 -1.22 -1.02
C GLY A 136 7.28 -1.22 0.09
N MET A 137 7.44 -2.35 0.80
CA MET A 137 8.49 -2.49 1.81
C MET A 137 9.89 -2.36 1.19
N ARG A 138 10.13 -2.93 0.01
CA ARG A 138 11.43 -2.80 -0.69
C ARG A 138 11.81 -1.35 -1.03
N VAL A 139 10.84 -0.45 -1.26
CA VAL A 139 11.12 0.98 -1.41
C VAL A 139 11.76 1.54 -0.14
N LEU A 140 11.19 1.22 1.04
CA LEU A 140 11.75 1.63 2.33
C LEU A 140 13.12 1.00 2.58
N LEU A 141 13.26 -0.31 2.35
CA LEU A 141 14.52 -1.03 2.60
C LEU A 141 15.68 -0.49 1.77
N ARG A 142 15.45 -0.10 0.50
CA ARG A 142 16.47 0.55 -0.34
C ARG A 142 16.98 1.84 0.27
N VAL A 143 16.06 2.72 0.68
CA VAL A 143 16.42 4.02 1.25
C VAL A 143 17.11 3.86 2.61
N LEU A 144 16.62 2.95 3.44
CA LEU A 144 17.15 2.70 4.77
C LEU A 144 18.51 1.99 4.74
N GLY A 145 18.75 1.16 3.73
CA GLY A 145 20.05 0.52 3.51
C GLY A 145 21.19 1.54 3.31
N GLU A 146 20.89 2.69 2.72
CA GLU A 146 21.87 3.77 2.56
C GLU A 146 22.10 4.63 3.83
N LEU A 147 21.25 4.45 4.85
CA LEU A 147 21.40 5.11 6.16
C LEU A 147 22.25 4.29 7.13
N VAL A 148 22.35 2.99 6.91
CA VAL A 148 23.09 2.10 7.80
C VAL A 148 24.57 2.23 7.56
N THR A 149 25.35 2.39 8.62
CA THR A 149 26.82 2.48 8.57
C THR A 149 27.46 1.18 8.11
N ASP A 150 28.70 1.28 7.60
CA ASP A 150 29.54 0.11 7.30
C ASP A 150 30.67 0.03 8.34
N PRO A 151 30.77 -1.03 9.15
CA PRO A 151 29.90 -2.22 9.19
C PRO A 151 28.50 -1.92 9.76
N PRO A 152 27.47 -2.69 9.34
CA PRO A 152 26.12 -2.51 9.85
C PRO A 152 26.04 -2.84 11.35
N PRO A 153 25.10 -2.22 12.10
CA PRO A 153 24.84 -2.60 13.50
C PRO A 153 24.55 -4.10 13.63
N PRO A 154 24.84 -4.70 14.78
CA PRO A 154 24.56 -6.10 15.00
C PRO A 154 23.08 -6.41 14.79
N PRO A 155 22.74 -7.61 14.26
CA PRO A 155 21.36 -7.99 14.06
C PRO A 155 20.58 -7.97 15.38
N PRO A 156 19.26 -7.69 15.33
CA PRO A 156 18.44 -7.76 16.53
C PRO A 156 18.54 -9.17 17.14
N ALA A 157 18.81 -9.22 18.44
CA ALA A 157 19.02 -10.48 19.15
C ALA A 157 17.72 -11.28 19.30
N GLY A 158 17.85 -12.60 19.50
CA GLY A 158 16.78 -13.49 19.90
C GLY A 158 15.73 -13.75 18.81
N ARG A 159 14.49 -13.94 19.25
CA ARG A 159 13.38 -14.39 18.39
C ARG A 159 13.06 -13.44 17.24
N LEU A 160 13.14 -12.14 17.47
CA LEU A 160 12.82 -11.13 16.45
C LEU A 160 13.78 -11.21 15.26
N GLY A 161 15.08 -11.27 15.51
CA GLY A 161 16.07 -11.39 14.44
C GLY A 161 15.85 -12.63 13.57
N ALA A 162 15.58 -13.78 14.20
CA ALA A 162 15.26 -15.00 13.47
C ALA A 162 13.95 -14.91 12.66
N GLN A 163 12.96 -14.16 13.13
CA GLN A 163 11.71 -13.94 12.41
C GLN A 163 11.91 -13.04 11.19
N LEU A 164 12.67 -11.95 11.35
CA LEU A 164 13.00 -11.03 10.25
C LEU A 164 13.81 -11.73 9.15
N ALA A 165 14.81 -12.53 9.52
CA ALA A 165 15.60 -13.31 8.57
C ALA A 165 14.73 -14.29 7.75
N ARG A 166 13.84 -15.04 8.43
CA ARG A 166 12.90 -15.95 7.72
C ARG A 166 11.94 -15.21 6.82
N TRP A 167 11.46 -14.05 7.26
CA TRP A 167 10.58 -13.21 6.45
C TRP A 167 11.30 -12.73 5.19
N ALA A 168 12.51 -12.19 5.32
CA ALA A 168 13.33 -11.73 4.21
C ALA A 168 13.62 -12.83 3.19
N THR A 169 14.07 -14.01 3.66
CA THR A 169 14.35 -15.17 2.79
C THR A 169 13.11 -15.59 1.99
N ARG A 170 11.93 -15.59 2.62
CA ARG A 170 10.68 -15.98 1.96
C ARG A 170 10.30 -15.03 0.81
N HIS A 171 10.70 -13.75 0.90
CA HIS A 171 10.30 -12.72 -0.05
C HIS A 171 11.43 -12.25 -0.98
N GLY A 172 12.54 -13.00 -1.02
CA GLY A 172 13.66 -12.71 -1.92
C GLY A 172 14.57 -11.56 -1.44
N ASP A 173 14.44 -11.14 -0.19
CA ASP A 173 15.23 -10.05 0.43
C ASP A 173 16.28 -10.62 1.40
N GLY A 174 16.72 -11.88 1.21
CA GLY A 174 17.67 -12.58 2.09
C GLY A 174 19.04 -11.92 2.21
N ASP A 175 19.43 -11.13 1.22
CA ASP A 175 20.70 -10.39 1.19
C ASP A 175 20.63 -9.04 1.94
N VAL A 176 19.43 -8.62 2.38
CA VAL A 176 19.25 -7.37 3.12
C VAL A 176 19.75 -7.55 4.55
N PRO A 177 20.66 -6.68 5.05
CA PRO A 177 21.17 -6.79 6.41
C PRO A 177 20.03 -6.77 7.44
N PRO A 178 20.05 -7.60 8.47
CA PRO A 178 19.00 -7.70 9.50
C PRO A 178 18.69 -6.36 10.20
N ALA A 179 19.70 -5.49 10.36
CA ALA A 179 19.52 -4.14 10.88
C ALA A 179 18.61 -3.30 9.98
N VAL A 180 18.80 -3.38 8.65
CA VAL A 180 17.96 -2.68 7.67
C VAL A 180 16.52 -3.21 7.69
N LEU A 181 16.35 -4.54 7.83
CA LEU A 181 15.02 -5.14 7.97
C LEU A 181 14.28 -4.61 9.19
N LEU A 182 14.97 -4.50 10.32
CA LEU A 182 14.40 -3.93 11.55
C LEU A 182 13.99 -2.46 11.35
N LEU A 183 14.89 -1.66 10.77
CA LEU A 183 14.59 -0.25 10.46
C LEU A 183 13.39 -0.14 9.50
N GLY A 184 13.28 -1.03 8.50
CA GLY A 184 12.14 -1.09 7.59
C GLY A 184 10.82 -1.29 8.32
N VAL A 185 10.76 -2.27 9.22
CA VAL A 185 9.56 -2.51 10.03
C VAL A 185 9.27 -1.32 10.95
N GLN A 186 10.29 -0.73 11.58
CA GLN A 186 10.13 0.44 12.45
C GLN A 186 9.64 1.67 11.68
N ALA A 187 10.20 1.95 10.51
CA ALA A 187 9.75 3.05 9.65
C ALA A 187 8.30 2.84 9.22
N TRP A 188 7.99 1.63 8.70
CA TRP A 188 6.63 1.32 8.25
C TRP A 188 5.61 1.43 9.37
N THR A 189 5.88 0.89 10.57
CA THR A 189 4.95 0.96 11.71
C THR A 189 4.70 2.39 12.17
N ARG A 190 5.72 3.27 12.14
CA ARG A 190 5.56 4.69 12.47
C ARG A 190 4.73 5.43 11.42
N ILE A 191 5.09 5.27 10.13
CA ILE A 191 4.35 5.90 9.03
C ILE A 191 2.88 5.46 9.06
N HIS A 192 2.66 4.15 9.07
CA HIS A 192 1.31 3.58 9.07
C HIS A 192 0.52 3.96 10.31
N GLY A 193 1.13 3.88 11.50
CA GLY A 193 0.48 4.22 12.77
C GLY A 193 0.03 5.67 12.84
N ILE A 194 0.92 6.60 12.48
CA ILE A 194 0.59 8.04 12.49
C ILE A 194 -0.51 8.35 11.48
N VAL A 195 -0.39 7.87 10.24
CA VAL A 195 -1.39 8.11 9.20
C VAL A 195 -2.75 7.48 9.55
N SER A 196 -2.75 6.28 10.14
CA SER A 196 -3.99 5.64 10.61
C SER A 196 -4.68 6.44 11.70
N LEU A 197 -3.92 6.97 12.67
CA LEU A 197 -4.44 7.80 13.76
C LEU A 197 -4.93 9.16 13.24
N GLU A 198 -4.24 9.74 12.27
CA GLU A 198 -4.68 10.97 11.60
C GLU A 198 -6.01 10.78 10.88
N LEU A 199 -6.15 9.73 10.09
CA LEU A 199 -7.40 9.39 9.39
C LEU A 199 -8.56 9.08 10.36
N ALA A 200 -8.24 8.52 11.52
CA ALA A 200 -9.22 8.29 12.59
C ALA A 200 -9.58 9.55 13.38
N GLY A 201 -8.95 10.69 13.08
CA GLY A 201 -9.18 11.95 13.80
C GLY A 201 -8.56 12.01 15.21
N ALA A 202 -7.72 11.04 15.58
CA ALA A 202 -7.17 10.93 16.94
C ALA A 202 -6.29 12.11 17.35
N PHE A 203 -5.71 12.84 16.41
CA PHE A 203 -4.87 14.01 16.69
C PHE A 203 -5.65 15.32 16.79
N ALA A 204 -6.91 15.38 16.31
CA ALA A 204 -7.71 16.59 16.28
C ALA A 204 -7.94 17.14 17.69
N ASP A 205 -8.33 16.27 18.64
CA ASP A 205 -8.59 16.65 20.02
C ASP A 205 -7.31 17.05 20.78
N MET A 206 -6.17 16.57 20.33
CA MET A 206 -4.86 16.88 20.93
C MET A 206 -4.26 18.17 20.38
N GLY A 207 -4.80 18.72 19.29
CA GLY A 207 -4.21 19.86 18.58
C GLY A 207 -2.81 19.55 18.01
N VAL A 208 -2.53 18.26 17.71
CA VAL A 208 -1.25 17.81 17.16
C VAL A 208 -1.35 17.72 15.64
N ASP A 209 -0.35 18.28 14.95
CA ASP A 209 -0.19 18.09 13.51
C ASP A 209 0.58 16.79 13.24
N ALA A 210 0.00 15.92 12.44
CA ALA A 210 0.59 14.63 12.08
C ALA A 210 1.86 14.76 11.22
N GLU A 211 1.99 15.82 10.40
CA GLU A 211 3.16 15.97 9.52
C GLU A 211 4.46 16.22 10.31
N PRO A 212 4.56 17.21 11.20
CA PRO A 212 5.74 17.39 12.05
C PRO A 212 6.03 16.18 12.95
N LEU A 213 5.01 15.52 13.47
CA LEU A 213 5.17 14.30 14.27
C LEU A 213 5.80 13.19 13.44
N LEU A 214 5.30 12.96 12.21
CA LEU A 214 5.85 11.95 11.30
C LEU A 214 7.33 12.22 10.99
N ARG A 215 7.69 13.48 10.71
CA ARG A 215 9.08 13.87 10.47
C ARG A 215 9.98 13.64 11.68
N ALA A 216 9.51 13.96 12.88
CA ALA A 216 10.28 13.72 14.11
C ALA A 216 10.54 12.22 14.32
N GLU A 217 9.54 11.38 14.11
CA GLU A 217 9.67 9.92 14.24
C GLU A 217 10.61 9.32 13.19
N LEU A 218 10.55 9.78 11.95
CA LEU A 218 11.45 9.30 10.89
C LEU A 218 12.89 9.78 11.09
N ALA A 219 13.09 10.98 11.66
CA ALA A 219 14.42 11.44 12.06
C ALA A 219 15.06 10.52 13.13
N GLN A 220 14.26 10.00 14.07
CA GLN A 220 14.74 9.01 15.05
C GLN A 220 15.11 7.68 14.39
N VAL A 221 14.30 7.19 13.44
CA VAL A 221 14.64 5.98 12.66
C VAL A 221 15.95 6.17 11.90
N ALA A 222 16.11 7.32 11.24
CA ALA A 222 17.34 7.63 10.51
C ALA A 222 18.58 7.76 11.41
N ALA A 223 18.40 8.20 12.65
CA ALA A 223 19.49 8.29 13.64
C ALA A 223 19.92 6.91 14.17
N THR A 224 18.99 5.96 14.25
CA THR A 224 19.27 4.58 14.74
C THR A 224 20.12 3.79 13.74
N GLY A 225 20.10 4.11 12.45
CA GLY A 225 20.92 3.48 11.40
C GLY A 225 22.39 3.92 11.38
N ARG A 226 22.74 4.97 12.15
CA ARG A 226 24.10 5.51 12.24
C ARG A 226 24.84 5.00 13.44
#